data_337bf2903ef74d2e4314ee1f1bc9edec
#
_entry.id   337bf2903ef74d2e4314ee1f1bc9edec
#
_cell.length_a   1.000
_cell.length_b   1.000
_cell.length_c   1.000
_cell.angle_alpha   90.00
_cell.angle_beta   90.00
_cell.angle_gamma   90.00
#
_symmetry.space_group_name_H-M   'P 1'
#
loop_
_entity.id
_entity.type
_entity.pdbx_description
1 polymer ?
#
loop_
_entity_poly.entity_id
_entity_poly.type
_entity_poly.pdbx_seq_one_letter_code
_entity_poly.pdbx_strand_id
1 'polypeptide(L)'
;MKKIFCMALSAALLAGSVPAYAAEESLFTKTPHTFTARVGTTEFTKDGTAQPLDVPIYIKDGYVMLPLRTFMKALDADATLAWSNGTKLAEVTLHDFTLTFDINGNRIWAKSSQLPVFGQMEVKDGRVFVPLRDWEGVLKCFSRYIVDADALSWDAETKTAAVQLTELTAVTANDTSSVKGTGEAAVFGIPLTERYDDIKSIGCDYFIAEKYLNQDSGKPNEDGNWDTDWFVLDHQGKVLYAYDSKDVSYLRGYGDGIVHMDKRDGTTLILDVKDNTQFEVAYSAPYGFSEGLAVVLDAADQKYVYVDTKGKVAIPLSFDEAEGFSEGLAAVGVDLPKEEGRQSAETRYGYIDKKGGWVIEPKYRNAYAFQDGLAKVEDTDRNIGYIDKTGKEVIPLRYRKITDFWNGKAFAREKSGEVILIDTTGKKLKSIITGKYMVDWVDCGNGIISVDVTEQVAPGRVEYVKLYFDENGRISKEDARWRMRLSEGLAPYQDEKTGKYGYVGEDGTWVIAPTFDFARDFKDGYAVVSKKVTLANGKEDVQWGTVCHPI
;
A
#
# COMPACT_ATOMS: atom_id res chain seq x y z
N MET A 1 44.15 46.21 20.16
CA MET A 1 45.05 45.54 19.22
C MET A 1 44.60 44.06 19.14
N LYS A 2 43.79 43.80 18.20
CA LYS A 2 44.08 42.94 17.03
C LYS A 2 44.86 41.68 17.36
N LYS A 3 44.18 40.57 17.30
CA LYS A 3 44.49 39.29 16.64
C LYS A 3 43.52 38.24 17.22
N ILE A 4 42.82 37.49 16.59
CA ILE A 4 42.59 36.98 15.27
C ILE A 4 41.79 35.70 15.39
N PHE A 5 40.82 35.67 14.63
CA PHE A 5 40.08 34.47 14.31
C PHE A 5 40.63 33.87 13.02
N CYS A 6 41.07 32.65 13.10
CA CYS A 6 41.09 31.70 11.98
C CYS A 6 41.56 30.35 12.51
N MET A 7 40.64 29.49 12.85
CA MET A 7 40.79 28.03 12.83
C MET A 7 39.53 27.40 13.44
N ALA A 8 38.56 27.14 12.63
CA ALA A 8 37.53 26.13 12.89
C ALA A 8 36.73 25.95 11.62
N LEU A 9 37.41 25.53 10.55
CA LEU A 9 36.74 25.07 9.33
C LEU A 9 37.51 23.87 8.79
N SER A 10 37.49 22.77 9.52
CA SER A 10 37.91 21.44 9.00
C SER A 10 37.69 20.35 10.03
N ALA A 11 36.44 20.12 10.43
CA ALA A 11 36.04 18.87 11.12
C ALA A 11 34.53 18.65 11.06
N ALA A 12 33.90 18.91 9.90
CA ALA A 12 32.46 18.67 9.72
C ALA A 12 32.19 17.99 8.36
N LEU A 13 33.01 17.00 8.04
CA LEU A 13 32.87 16.24 6.81
C LEU A 13 33.24 14.78 7.08
N LEU A 14 32.49 14.10 7.96
CA LEU A 14 32.44 12.64 8.09
C LEU A 14 31.47 12.22 9.23
N ALA A 15 30.25 12.72 9.18
CA ALA A 15 29.11 12.06 9.80
C ALA A 15 27.89 12.57 9.04
N GLY A 16 27.53 11.85 8.00
CA GLY A 16 26.23 12.01 7.34
C GLY A 16 25.12 11.57 8.29
N SER A 17 24.86 12.33 9.36
CA SER A 17 23.61 12.25 10.07
C SER A 17 22.56 12.93 9.20
N VAL A 18 21.82 12.14 8.44
CA VAL A 18 20.53 12.61 7.95
C VAL A 18 19.73 12.98 9.21
N PRO A 19 19.28 14.24 9.36
CA PRO A 19 18.58 14.63 10.57
C PRO A 19 17.35 13.75 10.76
N ALA A 20 17.16 13.29 12.01
CA ALA A 20 15.84 12.82 12.42
C ALA A 20 14.83 13.88 11.96
N TYR A 21 13.64 13.48 11.50
CA TYR A 21 12.58 14.44 11.19
C TYR A 21 12.31 15.23 12.46
N ALA A 22 12.92 16.41 12.53
CA ALA A 22 12.91 17.21 13.74
C ALA A 22 11.50 17.72 13.98
N ALA A 23 11.06 17.68 15.23
CA ALA A 23 9.73 18.08 15.69
C ALA A 23 9.40 19.58 15.50
N GLU A 24 10.21 20.33 14.76
CA GLU A 24 10.06 21.77 14.53
C GLU A 24 9.68 22.14 13.09
N GLU A 25 9.74 21.21 12.13
CA GLU A 25 9.29 21.49 10.77
C GLU A 25 7.79 21.19 10.62
N SER A 26 7.04 22.17 10.10
CA SER A 26 5.63 22.00 9.77
C SER A 26 5.47 20.91 8.71
N LEU A 27 4.47 20.05 8.88
CA LEU A 27 4.10 19.03 7.90
C LEU A 27 3.40 19.63 6.67
N PHE A 28 3.00 20.91 6.77
CA PHE A 28 2.33 21.63 5.71
C PHE A 28 2.99 22.99 5.46
N THR A 29 3.24 23.29 4.20
CA THR A 29 3.49 24.65 3.76
C THR A 29 2.18 25.41 3.75
N LYS A 30 2.16 26.62 4.33
CA LYS A 30 1.00 27.51 4.40
C LYS A 30 1.24 28.68 3.44
N THR A 31 0.50 28.72 2.34
CA THR A 31 0.63 29.78 1.33
C THR A 31 -0.61 30.64 1.37
N PRO A 32 -0.52 31.91 1.80
CA PRO A 32 -1.66 32.83 1.78
C PRO A 32 -1.97 33.24 0.36
N HIS A 33 -3.25 33.32 0.03
CA HIS A 33 -3.76 33.81 -1.24
C HIS A 33 -4.79 34.90 -1.02
N THR A 34 -4.75 35.92 -1.88
CA THR A 34 -5.73 37.01 -1.89
C THR A 34 -6.32 37.15 -3.29
N PHE A 35 -7.63 36.97 -3.38
CA PHE A 35 -8.39 37.23 -4.61
C PHE A 35 -9.07 38.59 -4.46
N THR A 36 -8.97 39.43 -5.48
CA THR A 36 -9.68 40.72 -5.51
C THR A 36 -10.55 40.84 -6.74
N ALA A 37 -11.73 41.45 -6.57
CA ALA A 37 -12.75 41.57 -7.59
C ALA A 37 -13.36 42.99 -7.55
N ARG A 38 -13.16 43.79 -8.61
CA ARG A 38 -13.67 45.15 -8.66
C ARG A 38 -15.02 45.23 -9.38
N VAL A 39 -16.02 45.70 -8.66
CA VAL A 39 -17.40 45.80 -9.15
C VAL A 39 -17.52 46.83 -10.30
N GLY A 40 -18.27 46.44 -11.34
CA GLY A 40 -18.45 47.23 -12.54
C GLY A 40 -17.35 47.12 -13.58
N THR A 41 -16.37 46.25 -13.34
CA THR A 41 -15.23 46.01 -14.24
C THR A 41 -15.00 44.50 -14.46
N THR A 42 -14.06 44.18 -15.35
CA THR A 42 -13.52 42.81 -15.55
C THR A 42 -12.20 42.63 -14.78
N GLU A 43 -11.95 43.46 -13.77
CA GLU A 43 -10.73 43.40 -12.98
C GLU A 43 -10.88 42.35 -11.86
N PHE A 44 -10.20 41.23 -12.05
CA PHE A 44 -10.13 40.12 -11.10
C PHE A 44 -8.67 39.65 -10.98
N THR A 45 -8.18 39.53 -9.76
CA THR A 45 -6.78 39.14 -9.52
C THR A 45 -6.68 38.02 -8.50
N LYS A 46 -5.60 37.20 -8.63
CA LYS A 46 -5.07 36.33 -7.58
C LYS A 46 -3.66 36.79 -7.23
N ASP A 47 -3.44 37.16 -5.98
CA ASP A 47 -2.14 37.65 -5.47
C ASP A 47 -1.57 38.79 -6.30
N GLY A 48 -2.46 39.72 -6.70
CA GLY A 48 -2.11 40.85 -7.57
C GLY A 48 -1.96 40.54 -9.05
N THR A 49 -1.97 39.26 -9.44
CA THR A 49 -1.87 38.84 -10.84
C THR A 49 -3.25 38.74 -11.47
N ALA A 50 -3.46 39.44 -12.62
CA ALA A 50 -4.73 39.46 -13.32
C ALA A 50 -5.15 38.04 -13.78
N GLN A 51 -6.41 37.71 -13.54
CA GLN A 51 -7.05 36.47 -13.97
C GLN A 51 -8.00 36.74 -15.14
N PRO A 52 -8.14 35.81 -16.08
CA PRO A 52 -9.04 35.99 -17.23
C PRO A 52 -10.47 36.15 -16.79
N LEU A 53 -11.06 37.32 -17.05
CA LEU A 53 -12.46 37.62 -16.79
C LEU A 53 -13.03 38.41 -17.96
N ASP A 54 -14.05 37.87 -18.62
CA ASP A 54 -14.63 38.41 -19.84
C ASP A 54 -16.02 39.04 -19.62
N VAL A 55 -16.50 39.03 -18.36
CA VAL A 55 -17.78 39.62 -17.95
C VAL A 55 -17.60 40.47 -16.70
N PRO A 56 -18.28 41.62 -16.59
CA PRO A 56 -18.15 42.47 -15.42
C PRO A 56 -18.68 41.81 -14.15
N ILE A 57 -17.98 42.04 -13.04
CA ILE A 57 -18.48 41.78 -11.70
C ILE A 57 -19.51 42.82 -11.35
N TYR A 58 -20.63 42.44 -10.72
CA TYR A 58 -21.71 43.34 -10.40
C TYR A 58 -22.33 43.07 -9.03
N ILE A 59 -23.20 43.96 -8.58
CA ILE A 59 -23.98 43.78 -7.35
C ILE A 59 -25.42 43.44 -7.72
N LYS A 60 -25.96 42.40 -7.08
CA LYS A 60 -27.35 42.01 -7.15
C LYS A 60 -27.90 41.81 -5.74
N ASP A 61 -29.03 42.47 -5.43
CA ASP A 61 -29.70 42.35 -4.14
C ASP A 61 -28.77 42.57 -2.92
N GLY A 62 -27.78 43.45 -3.09
CA GLY A 62 -26.77 43.76 -2.07
C GLY A 62 -25.58 42.80 -2.02
N TYR A 63 -25.52 41.81 -2.89
CA TYR A 63 -24.42 40.85 -2.95
C TYR A 63 -23.52 41.09 -4.17
N VAL A 64 -22.21 41.03 -3.95
CA VAL A 64 -21.22 40.98 -5.05
C VAL A 64 -21.32 39.62 -5.73
N MET A 65 -21.49 39.60 -7.04
CA MET A 65 -21.69 38.42 -7.84
C MET A 65 -20.38 38.01 -8.54
N LEU A 66 -19.82 36.86 -8.20
CA LEU A 66 -18.60 36.30 -8.82
C LEU A 66 -18.93 35.17 -9.77
N PRO A 67 -18.28 35.11 -10.96
CA PRO A 67 -18.47 34.02 -11.91
C PRO A 67 -17.81 32.72 -11.42
N LEU A 68 -18.62 31.67 -11.30
CA LEU A 68 -18.24 30.38 -10.74
C LEU A 68 -16.98 29.81 -11.41
N ARG A 69 -16.99 29.71 -12.74
CA ARG A 69 -15.86 29.10 -13.50
C ARG A 69 -14.55 29.87 -13.31
N THR A 70 -14.62 31.21 -13.43
CA THR A 70 -13.42 32.04 -13.32
C THR A 70 -12.80 31.93 -11.93
N PHE A 71 -13.61 31.99 -10.89
CA PHE A 71 -13.10 31.90 -9.52
C PHE A 71 -12.52 30.52 -9.24
N MET A 72 -13.20 29.44 -9.60
CA MET A 72 -12.70 28.09 -9.37
C MET A 72 -11.41 27.78 -10.14
N LYS A 73 -11.30 28.26 -11.38
CA LYS A 73 -10.06 28.11 -12.17
C LYS A 73 -8.90 28.98 -11.67
N ALA A 74 -9.19 30.13 -11.07
CA ALA A 74 -8.17 30.95 -10.40
C ALA A 74 -7.73 30.32 -9.07
N LEU A 75 -8.66 29.65 -8.37
CA LEU A 75 -8.36 28.92 -7.15
C LEU A 75 -7.43 27.74 -7.46
N ASP A 76 -7.81 26.91 -8.45
CA ASP A 76 -7.02 25.77 -8.93
C ASP A 76 -7.26 25.56 -10.44
N ALA A 77 -6.18 25.56 -11.22
CA ALA A 77 -6.23 25.39 -12.67
C ALA A 77 -6.81 24.02 -13.09
N ASP A 78 -6.67 23.00 -12.24
CA ASP A 78 -7.15 21.64 -12.48
C ASP A 78 -8.63 21.45 -12.14
N ALA A 79 -9.28 22.45 -11.51
CA ALA A 79 -10.72 22.39 -11.22
C ALA A 79 -11.53 22.09 -12.50
N THR A 80 -12.38 21.07 -12.48
CA THR A 80 -13.27 20.75 -13.60
C THR A 80 -14.68 21.27 -13.34
N LEU A 81 -15.37 21.75 -14.39
CA LEU A 81 -16.72 22.28 -14.28
C LEU A 81 -17.59 21.68 -15.39
N ALA A 82 -18.64 20.99 -14.99
CA ALA A 82 -19.69 20.48 -15.87
C ALA A 82 -20.96 21.34 -15.74
N TRP A 83 -21.69 21.52 -16.83
CA TRP A 83 -22.94 22.28 -16.87
C TRP A 83 -24.05 21.53 -17.56
N SER A 84 -25.23 21.45 -16.93
CA SER A 84 -26.44 20.88 -17.52
C SER A 84 -27.47 21.95 -17.80
N ASN A 85 -27.73 22.22 -19.09
CA ASN A 85 -28.72 23.19 -19.51
C ASN A 85 -30.17 22.81 -19.14
N GLY A 86 -30.47 21.51 -19.13
CA GLY A 86 -31.81 21.00 -18.84
C GLY A 86 -32.20 21.18 -17.38
N THR A 87 -31.29 20.82 -16.47
CA THR A 87 -31.50 20.85 -15.02
C THR A 87 -31.05 22.16 -14.37
N LYS A 88 -30.25 22.97 -15.06
CA LYS A 88 -29.60 24.18 -14.51
C LYS A 88 -28.69 23.84 -13.32
N LEU A 89 -28.00 22.74 -13.40
CA LEU A 89 -26.99 22.31 -12.43
C LEU A 89 -25.59 22.61 -12.95
N ALA A 90 -24.74 23.15 -12.07
CA ALA A 90 -23.30 23.22 -12.29
C ALA A 90 -22.60 22.28 -11.29
N GLU A 91 -21.77 21.41 -11.78
CA GLU A 91 -20.92 20.55 -10.96
C GLU A 91 -19.47 21.03 -11.05
N VAL A 92 -18.86 21.22 -9.90
CA VAL A 92 -17.47 21.62 -9.78
C VAL A 92 -16.72 20.54 -9.03
N THR A 93 -15.74 19.96 -9.67
CA THR A 93 -14.83 18.99 -9.03
C THR A 93 -13.45 19.60 -8.89
N LEU A 94 -12.94 19.56 -7.68
CA LEU A 94 -11.59 19.97 -7.32
C LEU A 94 -10.95 18.81 -6.56
N HIS A 95 -9.91 18.20 -7.13
CA HIS A 95 -9.35 16.95 -6.66
C HIS A 95 -10.45 15.87 -6.54
N ASP A 96 -10.62 15.28 -5.35
CA ASP A 96 -11.59 14.19 -5.11
C ASP A 96 -12.94 14.70 -4.56
N PHE A 97 -13.19 16.02 -4.59
CA PHE A 97 -14.36 16.61 -3.99
C PHE A 97 -15.21 17.34 -5.02
N THR A 98 -16.51 16.96 -5.09
CA THR A 98 -17.48 17.58 -6.01
C THR A 98 -18.54 18.37 -5.25
N LEU A 99 -18.79 19.58 -5.72
CA LEU A 99 -19.89 20.46 -5.32
C LEU A 99 -20.91 20.56 -6.45
N THR A 100 -22.19 20.55 -6.10
CA THR A 100 -23.30 20.76 -7.05
C THR A 100 -24.02 22.06 -6.72
N PHE A 101 -24.12 22.94 -7.70
CA PHE A 101 -24.82 24.20 -7.64
C PHE A 101 -26.15 24.07 -8.41
N ASP A 102 -27.26 24.00 -7.71
CA ASP A 102 -28.62 24.03 -8.27
C ASP A 102 -29.09 25.47 -8.38
N ILE A 103 -29.00 26.05 -9.56
CA ILE A 103 -29.28 27.45 -9.78
C ILE A 103 -30.78 27.73 -9.66
N ASN A 104 -31.64 26.84 -10.18
CA ASN A 104 -33.09 26.99 -10.10
C ASN A 104 -33.61 26.85 -8.67
N GLY A 105 -33.09 25.86 -7.92
CA GLY A 105 -33.45 25.65 -6.52
C GLY A 105 -32.72 26.58 -5.56
N ASN A 106 -31.75 27.35 -6.03
CA ASN A 106 -30.86 28.20 -5.23
C ASN A 106 -30.20 27.41 -4.08
N ARG A 107 -29.59 26.26 -4.39
CA ARG A 107 -28.99 25.35 -3.41
C ARG A 107 -27.58 24.96 -3.84
N ILE A 108 -26.71 24.80 -2.85
CA ILE A 108 -25.37 24.28 -3.04
C ILE A 108 -25.25 22.99 -2.22
N TRP A 109 -24.79 21.91 -2.85
CA TRP A 109 -24.62 20.61 -2.23
C TRP A 109 -23.15 20.22 -2.19
N ALA A 110 -22.73 19.78 -1.00
CA ALA A 110 -21.42 19.16 -0.75
C ALA A 110 -21.66 17.68 -0.43
N LYS A 111 -21.49 16.79 -1.41
CA LYS A 111 -21.92 15.39 -1.31
C LYS A 111 -23.43 15.32 -0.99
N SER A 112 -23.82 14.81 0.18
CA SER A 112 -25.22 14.70 0.65
C SER A 112 -25.66 15.88 1.52
N SER A 113 -24.79 16.84 1.84
CA SER A 113 -25.08 17.96 2.74
C SER A 113 -25.37 19.24 1.95
N GLN A 114 -26.47 19.92 2.27
CA GLN A 114 -26.77 21.21 1.70
C GLN A 114 -26.03 22.30 2.48
N LEU A 115 -25.33 23.19 1.77
CA LEU A 115 -24.68 24.36 2.35
C LEU A 115 -25.68 25.50 2.55
N PRO A 116 -25.48 26.40 3.55
CA PRO A 116 -26.21 27.64 3.66
C PRO A 116 -25.99 28.52 2.42
N VAL A 117 -27.06 29.09 1.88
CA VAL A 117 -27.03 30.04 0.76
C VAL A 117 -27.66 31.34 1.23
N PHE A 118 -26.94 32.44 1.07
CA PHE A 118 -27.36 33.77 1.56
C PHE A 118 -27.96 34.66 0.48
N GLY A 119 -27.48 34.54 -0.77
CA GLY A 119 -27.94 35.30 -1.89
C GLY A 119 -28.50 34.42 -3.01
N GLN A 120 -29.03 35.05 -4.07
CA GLN A 120 -29.58 34.33 -5.22
C GLN A 120 -28.53 34.13 -6.29
N MET A 121 -28.17 32.85 -6.56
CA MET A 121 -27.37 32.48 -7.72
C MET A 121 -28.14 32.71 -9.02
N GLU A 122 -27.45 33.00 -10.11
CA GLU A 122 -28.07 33.15 -11.41
C GLU A 122 -27.19 32.77 -12.59
N VAL A 123 -27.83 32.55 -13.74
CA VAL A 123 -27.16 32.46 -15.03
C VAL A 123 -27.36 33.80 -15.75
N LYS A 124 -26.26 34.48 -16.05
CA LYS A 124 -26.24 35.73 -16.79
C LYS A 124 -25.18 35.67 -17.87
N ASP A 125 -25.54 36.09 -19.09
CA ASP A 125 -24.65 36.04 -20.27
C ASP A 125 -23.96 34.68 -20.47
N GLY A 126 -24.72 33.59 -20.21
CA GLY A 126 -24.24 32.22 -20.34
C GLY A 126 -23.28 31.76 -19.23
N ARG A 127 -23.16 32.48 -18.15
CA ARG A 127 -22.29 32.18 -17.01
C ARG A 127 -23.05 32.07 -15.71
N VAL A 128 -22.61 31.13 -14.86
CA VAL A 128 -23.13 30.99 -13.49
C VAL A 128 -22.43 31.98 -12.59
N PHE A 129 -23.19 32.77 -11.87
CA PHE A 129 -22.73 33.70 -10.85
C PHE A 129 -23.19 33.26 -9.47
N VAL A 130 -22.27 33.30 -8.51
CA VAL A 130 -22.49 32.95 -7.11
C VAL A 130 -22.23 34.18 -6.24
N PRO A 131 -23.11 34.48 -5.28
CA PRO A 131 -22.88 35.56 -4.33
C PRO A 131 -21.57 35.37 -3.56
N LEU A 132 -20.81 36.46 -3.40
CA LEU A 132 -19.52 36.41 -2.70
C LEU A 132 -19.65 35.78 -1.31
N ARG A 133 -20.72 36.07 -0.58
CA ARG A 133 -20.93 35.56 0.78
C ARG A 133 -21.07 34.04 0.83
N ASP A 134 -21.55 33.40 -0.23
CA ASP A 134 -21.74 31.96 -0.28
C ASP A 134 -20.40 31.23 -0.51
N TRP A 135 -19.37 31.92 -1.00
CA TRP A 135 -18.05 31.39 -1.22
C TRP A 135 -17.33 30.93 0.06
N GLU A 136 -17.61 31.55 1.20
CA GLU A 136 -17.03 31.10 2.47
C GLU A 136 -17.41 29.64 2.76
N GLY A 137 -18.71 29.30 2.61
CA GLY A 137 -19.18 27.91 2.80
C GLY A 137 -18.62 26.96 1.75
N VAL A 138 -18.54 27.41 0.49
CA VAL A 138 -17.96 26.63 -0.62
C VAL A 138 -16.50 26.33 -0.38
N LEU A 139 -15.69 27.32 -0.01
CA LEU A 139 -14.25 27.17 0.19
C LEU A 139 -13.91 26.30 1.41
N LYS A 140 -14.72 26.37 2.47
CA LYS A 140 -14.56 25.51 3.67
C LYS A 140 -14.78 24.02 3.39
N CYS A 141 -15.41 23.66 2.27
CA CYS A 141 -15.58 22.26 1.86
C CYS A 141 -14.30 21.62 1.35
N PHE A 142 -13.32 22.41 0.93
CA PHE A 142 -12.06 21.91 0.41
C PHE A 142 -11.01 21.87 1.52
N SER A 143 -10.58 20.67 1.91
CA SER A 143 -9.60 20.45 2.99
C SER A 143 -8.25 21.13 2.74
N ARG A 144 -7.94 21.44 1.48
CA ARG A 144 -6.71 22.14 1.08
C ARG A 144 -6.65 23.60 1.53
N TYR A 145 -7.79 24.24 1.87
CA TYR A 145 -7.82 25.64 2.19
C TYR A 145 -8.27 25.92 3.63
N ILE A 146 -7.55 26.82 4.31
CA ILE A 146 -8.01 27.44 5.55
C ILE A 146 -8.73 28.75 5.17
N VAL A 147 -9.95 28.90 5.64
CA VAL A 147 -10.79 30.08 5.40
C VAL A 147 -11.21 30.63 6.76
N ASP A 148 -10.61 31.74 7.16
CA ASP A 148 -10.89 32.39 8.44
C ASP A 148 -12.26 33.08 8.44
N ALA A 149 -12.76 33.47 9.61
CA ALA A 149 -14.07 34.08 9.74
C ALA A 149 -14.19 35.47 9.05
N ASP A 150 -13.06 36.13 8.83
CA ASP A 150 -12.93 37.44 8.16
C ASP A 150 -12.34 37.31 6.75
N ALA A 151 -12.39 36.12 6.18
CA ALA A 151 -11.84 35.84 4.85
C ALA A 151 -12.47 36.67 3.72
N LEU A 152 -13.69 37.12 3.90
CA LEU A 152 -14.43 37.94 2.94
C LEU A 152 -14.46 39.39 3.39
N SER A 153 -14.01 40.30 2.55
CA SER A 153 -14.04 41.74 2.84
C SER A 153 -14.59 42.54 1.66
N TRP A 154 -15.13 43.75 1.98
CA TRP A 154 -15.68 44.70 1.02
C TRP A 154 -15.16 46.11 1.32
N ASP A 155 -14.54 46.71 0.34
CA ASP A 155 -14.16 48.11 0.35
C ASP A 155 -15.15 48.93 -0.48
N ALA A 156 -15.94 49.79 0.19
CA ALA A 156 -16.97 50.59 -0.44
C ALA A 156 -16.43 51.78 -1.26
N GLU A 157 -15.21 52.26 -0.93
CA GLU A 157 -14.61 53.39 -1.65
C GLU A 157 -14.06 52.95 -3.00
N THR A 158 -13.33 51.85 -3.01
CA THR A 158 -12.75 51.29 -4.23
C THR A 158 -13.72 50.36 -4.98
N LYS A 159 -14.84 50.01 -4.36
CA LYS A 159 -15.83 49.01 -4.83
C LYS A 159 -15.17 47.66 -5.08
N THR A 160 -14.25 47.27 -4.22
CA THR A 160 -13.48 46.03 -4.35
C THR A 160 -13.90 45.04 -3.28
N ALA A 161 -14.21 43.83 -3.72
CA ALA A 161 -14.39 42.67 -2.86
C ALA A 161 -13.10 41.88 -2.79
N ALA A 162 -12.77 41.33 -1.64
CA ALA A 162 -11.63 40.42 -1.51
C ALA A 162 -12.00 39.12 -0.79
N VAL A 163 -11.34 38.05 -1.20
CA VAL A 163 -11.35 36.72 -0.56
C VAL A 163 -9.94 36.39 -0.15
N GLN A 164 -9.73 36.13 1.13
CA GLN A 164 -8.46 35.69 1.68
C GLN A 164 -8.55 34.24 2.15
N LEU A 165 -7.56 33.43 1.82
CA LEU A 165 -7.46 32.04 2.27
C LEU A 165 -6.00 31.61 2.36
N THR A 166 -5.74 30.55 3.09
CA THR A 166 -4.42 29.94 3.16
C THR A 166 -4.47 28.54 2.54
N GLU A 167 -3.67 28.31 1.51
CA GLU A 167 -3.51 27.00 0.91
C GLU A 167 -2.55 26.17 1.75
N LEU A 168 -2.95 24.91 2.02
CA LEU A 168 -2.16 23.90 2.69
C LEU A 168 -1.56 22.94 1.66
N THR A 169 -0.25 22.89 1.58
CA THR A 169 0.47 21.88 0.79
C THR A 169 1.27 21.00 1.74
N ALA A 170 0.98 19.69 1.74
CA ALA A 170 1.78 18.76 2.53
C ALA A 170 3.24 18.84 2.11
N VAL A 171 4.14 18.95 3.10
CA VAL A 171 5.59 18.92 2.85
C VAL A 171 5.95 17.47 2.52
N THR A 172 5.88 17.10 1.25
CA THR A 172 6.26 15.78 0.74
C THR A 172 7.71 15.81 0.27
N ALA A 173 8.45 14.71 0.39
CA ALA A 173 9.60 14.49 -0.48
C ALA A 173 9.09 14.54 -1.93
N ASN A 174 9.89 14.95 -2.89
CA ASN A 174 9.47 15.00 -4.30
C ASN A 174 8.70 13.73 -4.65
N ASP A 175 7.43 13.87 -5.04
CA ASP A 175 6.56 12.72 -5.36
C ASP A 175 6.89 12.08 -6.72
N THR A 176 7.94 12.56 -7.39
CA THR A 176 8.45 11.96 -8.61
C THR A 176 9.32 10.76 -8.29
N SER A 177 9.08 9.64 -8.99
CA SER A 177 9.92 8.45 -8.87
C SER A 177 11.36 8.72 -9.29
N SER A 178 12.29 8.11 -8.58
CA SER A 178 13.72 8.09 -8.93
C SER A 178 14.04 7.12 -10.08
N VAL A 179 13.07 6.38 -10.58
CA VAL A 179 13.26 5.40 -11.67
C VAL A 179 13.81 6.05 -12.93
N LYS A 180 14.91 5.49 -13.42
CA LYS A 180 15.68 6.03 -14.55
C LYS A 180 16.22 4.92 -15.46
N GLY A 181 16.69 5.31 -16.66
CA GLY A 181 17.22 4.35 -17.64
C GLY A 181 16.13 3.76 -18.53
N THR A 182 16.49 2.81 -19.40
CA THR A 182 15.59 2.19 -20.40
C THR A 182 15.38 0.70 -20.20
N GLY A 183 16.26 0.03 -19.44
CA GLY A 183 16.24 -1.41 -19.21
C GLY A 183 16.62 -2.24 -20.45
N GLU A 184 16.87 -3.51 -20.24
CA GLU A 184 17.19 -4.50 -21.28
C GLU A 184 15.94 -5.26 -21.73
N ALA A 185 16.06 -6.01 -22.82
CA ALA A 185 15.00 -6.92 -23.27
C ALA A 185 14.90 -8.11 -22.31
N ALA A 186 13.67 -8.52 -22.01
CA ALA A 186 13.42 -9.67 -21.13
C ALA A 186 13.88 -10.99 -21.76
N VAL A 187 14.50 -11.84 -20.95
CA VAL A 187 14.77 -13.24 -21.30
C VAL A 187 13.62 -14.08 -20.71
N PHE A 188 12.96 -14.85 -21.57
CA PHE A 188 11.81 -15.67 -21.17
C PHE A 188 12.23 -17.07 -20.74
N GLY A 189 11.71 -17.55 -19.61
CA GLY A 189 11.68 -18.95 -19.25
C GLY A 189 10.53 -19.66 -20.00
N ILE A 190 9.29 -19.34 -19.65
CA ILE A 190 8.10 -19.73 -20.42
C ILE A 190 7.79 -18.60 -21.40
N PRO A 191 7.87 -18.81 -22.71
CA PRO A 191 7.49 -17.78 -23.71
C PRO A 191 6.05 -17.33 -23.52
N LEU A 192 5.75 -16.09 -23.91
CA LEU A 192 4.36 -15.59 -23.93
C LEU A 192 3.52 -16.47 -24.85
N THR A 193 2.42 -16.99 -24.33
CA THR A 193 1.51 -17.90 -25.04
C THR A 193 0.06 -17.60 -24.73
N GLU A 194 -0.83 -17.80 -25.68
CA GLU A 194 -2.29 -17.77 -25.54
C GLU A 194 -2.87 -19.05 -24.93
N ARG A 195 -2.01 -20.03 -24.60
CA ARG A 195 -2.44 -21.34 -24.14
C ARG A 195 -3.03 -21.33 -22.73
N TYR A 196 -2.59 -20.38 -21.87
CA TYR A 196 -2.95 -20.34 -20.46
C TYR A 196 -3.55 -18.99 -20.09
N ASP A 197 -4.51 -19.01 -19.17
CA ASP A 197 -5.19 -17.82 -18.65
C ASP A 197 -4.53 -17.30 -17.35
N ASP A 198 -3.74 -18.10 -16.65
CA ASP A 198 -2.89 -17.71 -15.55
C ASP A 198 -1.70 -18.67 -15.40
N ILE A 199 -0.61 -18.18 -14.81
CA ILE A 199 0.58 -18.98 -14.44
C ILE A 199 1.03 -18.55 -13.05
N LYS A 200 1.38 -19.53 -12.19
CA LYS A 200 1.84 -19.31 -10.80
C LYS A 200 3.07 -20.15 -10.51
N SER A 201 4.12 -19.56 -9.94
CA SER A 201 5.26 -20.35 -9.45
C SER A 201 4.86 -21.18 -8.24
N ILE A 202 5.38 -22.41 -8.19
CA ILE A 202 5.23 -23.33 -7.06
C ILE A 202 6.58 -23.74 -6.45
N GLY A 203 7.63 -23.00 -6.80
CA GLY A 203 9.00 -23.26 -6.34
C GLY A 203 9.72 -24.34 -7.15
N CYS A 204 11.03 -24.48 -6.94
CA CYS A 204 11.89 -25.46 -7.60
C CYS A 204 11.78 -25.48 -9.14
N ASP A 205 11.63 -24.30 -9.75
CA ASP A 205 11.49 -24.11 -11.21
C ASP A 205 10.23 -24.75 -11.82
N TYR A 206 9.20 -25.01 -11.02
CA TYR A 206 7.92 -25.52 -11.47
C TYR A 206 6.81 -24.47 -11.37
N PHE A 207 5.80 -24.65 -12.24
CA PHE A 207 4.68 -23.72 -12.36
C PHE A 207 3.35 -24.47 -12.46
N ILE A 208 2.29 -23.91 -11.92
CA ILE A 208 0.92 -24.27 -12.26
C ILE A 208 0.42 -23.27 -13.29
N ALA A 209 -0.14 -23.78 -14.39
CA ALA A 209 -0.86 -22.99 -15.36
C ALA A 209 -2.34 -23.36 -15.37
N GLU A 210 -3.20 -22.40 -15.55
CA GLU A 210 -4.65 -22.52 -15.55
C GLU A 210 -5.20 -22.18 -16.93
N LYS A 211 -6.21 -22.93 -17.38
CA LYS A 211 -6.97 -22.62 -18.59
C LYS A 211 -8.46 -22.68 -18.27
N TYR A 212 -9.14 -21.55 -18.43
CA TYR A 212 -10.57 -21.43 -18.17
C TYR A 212 -11.38 -21.85 -19.41
N LEU A 213 -12.26 -22.84 -19.25
CA LEU A 213 -12.99 -23.45 -20.37
C LEU A 213 -14.25 -22.67 -20.77
N ASN A 214 -14.85 -21.90 -19.85
CA ASN A 214 -16.17 -21.29 -20.03
C ASN A 214 -16.15 -19.77 -20.22
N GLN A 215 -15.00 -19.17 -20.53
CA GLN A 215 -14.90 -17.72 -20.72
C GLN A 215 -15.80 -17.19 -21.85
N ASP A 216 -15.97 -17.96 -22.93
CA ASP A 216 -16.82 -17.56 -24.06
C ASP A 216 -18.32 -17.52 -23.70
N SER A 217 -18.77 -18.26 -22.67
CA SER A 217 -20.14 -18.24 -22.18
C SER A 217 -20.46 -17.03 -21.27
N GLY A 218 -19.45 -16.37 -20.75
CA GLY A 218 -19.58 -15.25 -19.81
C GLY A 218 -20.24 -15.63 -18.48
N LYS A 219 -20.35 -16.93 -18.17
CA LYS A 219 -21.00 -17.42 -16.95
C LYS A 219 -20.15 -18.49 -16.28
N PRO A 220 -19.92 -18.35 -14.95
CA PRO A 220 -19.36 -19.43 -14.16
C PRO A 220 -20.33 -20.66 -14.16
N ASN A 221 -19.83 -21.82 -13.72
CA ASN A 221 -20.61 -23.02 -13.52
C ASN A 221 -21.68 -22.85 -12.41
N GLU A 222 -22.50 -23.88 -12.15
CA GLU A 222 -23.57 -23.85 -11.15
C GLU A 222 -23.05 -23.53 -9.72
N ASP A 223 -21.78 -23.82 -9.43
CA ASP A 223 -21.11 -23.53 -8.16
C ASP A 223 -20.50 -22.12 -8.09
N GLY A 224 -20.66 -21.31 -9.13
CA GLY A 224 -20.11 -19.96 -9.21
C GLY A 224 -18.63 -19.89 -9.59
N ASN A 225 -18.02 -21.01 -9.99
CA ASN A 225 -16.63 -21.13 -10.38
C ASN A 225 -16.47 -21.31 -11.90
N TRP A 226 -15.29 -20.97 -12.41
CA TRP A 226 -14.92 -21.30 -13.79
C TRP A 226 -14.47 -22.76 -13.86
N ASP A 227 -14.93 -23.50 -14.88
CA ASP A 227 -14.35 -24.80 -15.19
C ASP A 227 -12.92 -24.58 -15.67
N THR A 228 -11.96 -25.16 -14.96
CA THR A 228 -10.53 -24.87 -15.15
C THR A 228 -9.78 -26.17 -15.37
N ASP A 229 -9.07 -26.29 -16.50
CA ASP A 229 -8.03 -27.28 -16.67
C ASP A 229 -6.73 -26.77 -16.09
N TRP A 230 -6.03 -27.62 -15.36
CA TRP A 230 -4.74 -27.28 -14.73
C TRP A 230 -3.59 -28.05 -15.36
N PHE A 231 -2.45 -27.38 -15.41
CA PHE A 231 -1.21 -27.94 -15.94
C PHE A 231 -0.08 -27.66 -14.95
N VAL A 232 0.76 -28.67 -14.70
CA VAL A 232 2.02 -28.47 -14.01
C VAL A 232 3.11 -28.41 -15.07
N LEU A 233 3.90 -27.35 -15.06
CA LEU A 233 4.92 -27.06 -16.06
C LEU A 233 6.30 -27.02 -15.43
N ASP A 234 7.33 -27.36 -16.21
CA ASP A 234 8.71 -26.99 -15.91
C ASP A 234 9.00 -25.53 -16.32
N HIS A 235 10.20 -25.06 -16.02
CA HIS A 235 10.64 -23.68 -16.31
C HIS A 235 10.72 -23.34 -17.81
N GLN A 236 10.66 -24.33 -18.69
CA GLN A 236 10.62 -24.14 -20.14
C GLN A 236 9.19 -24.22 -20.72
N GLY A 237 8.19 -24.43 -19.88
CA GLY A 237 6.79 -24.54 -20.27
C GLY A 237 6.40 -25.92 -20.78
N LYS A 238 7.24 -26.94 -20.57
CA LYS A 238 6.87 -28.32 -20.87
C LYS A 238 5.84 -28.80 -19.85
N VAL A 239 4.72 -29.36 -20.33
CA VAL A 239 3.70 -29.96 -19.47
C VAL A 239 4.23 -31.26 -18.88
N LEU A 240 4.29 -31.30 -17.54
CA LEU A 240 4.62 -32.49 -16.76
C LEU A 240 3.37 -33.26 -16.38
N TYR A 241 2.32 -32.55 -15.96
CA TYR A 241 1.00 -33.10 -15.61
C TYR A 241 -0.09 -32.22 -16.19
N ALA A 242 -1.22 -32.85 -16.52
CA ALA A 242 -2.44 -32.18 -16.96
C ALA A 242 -3.64 -32.79 -16.25
N TYR A 243 -4.53 -31.93 -15.75
CA TYR A 243 -5.72 -32.32 -15.00
C TYR A 243 -6.94 -31.64 -15.58
N ASP A 244 -7.97 -32.44 -15.86
CA ASP A 244 -9.28 -31.99 -16.41
C ASP A 244 -10.14 -31.46 -15.26
N SER A 245 -10.87 -30.39 -15.52
CA SER A 245 -11.89 -29.82 -14.61
C SER A 245 -12.98 -30.80 -14.18
N LYS A 246 -13.19 -31.89 -14.93
CA LYS A 246 -14.14 -32.95 -14.55
C LYS A 246 -13.64 -33.80 -13.40
N ASP A 247 -12.35 -33.98 -13.27
CA ASP A 247 -11.73 -34.84 -12.25
C ASP A 247 -11.22 -34.05 -11.05
N VAL A 248 -10.71 -32.82 -11.28
CA VAL A 248 -10.13 -31.97 -10.27
C VAL A 248 -11.02 -30.73 -10.07
N SER A 249 -11.33 -30.42 -8.82
CA SER A 249 -12.10 -29.23 -8.45
C SER A 249 -11.20 -28.07 -8.08
N TYR A 250 -10.00 -28.34 -7.57
CA TYR A 250 -9.06 -27.31 -7.14
C TYR A 250 -7.62 -27.82 -7.15
N LEU A 251 -6.69 -26.97 -7.56
CA LEU A 251 -5.26 -27.25 -7.59
C LEU A 251 -4.46 -26.02 -7.12
N ARG A 252 -3.55 -26.20 -6.18
CA ARG A 252 -2.76 -25.12 -5.59
C ARG A 252 -1.33 -25.56 -5.29
N GLY A 253 -0.37 -24.68 -5.55
CA GLY A 253 1.01 -24.84 -5.13
C GLY A 253 1.26 -24.39 -3.70
N TYR A 254 2.10 -25.14 -2.99
CA TYR A 254 2.52 -24.86 -1.61
C TYR A 254 4.01 -24.56 -1.45
N GLY A 255 4.70 -24.24 -2.54
CA GLY A 255 6.15 -24.08 -2.54
C GLY A 255 6.89 -25.40 -2.71
N ASP A 256 8.21 -25.34 -2.89
CA ASP A 256 9.12 -26.48 -3.01
C ASP A 256 8.72 -27.55 -4.05
N GLY A 257 7.94 -27.18 -5.07
CA GLY A 257 7.43 -28.12 -6.07
C GLY A 257 6.27 -29.02 -5.57
N ILE A 258 5.66 -28.67 -4.46
CA ILE A 258 4.52 -29.43 -3.90
C ILE A 258 3.22 -28.84 -4.38
N VAL A 259 2.32 -29.69 -4.87
CA VAL A 259 1.00 -29.36 -5.35
C VAL A 259 -0.07 -30.08 -4.53
N HIS A 260 -1.04 -29.34 -4.07
CA HIS A 260 -2.26 -29.82 -3.44
C HIS A 260 -3.37 -29.90 -4.49
N MET A 261 -4.14 -30.97 -4.47
CA MET A 261 -5.19 -31.26 -5.43
C MET A 261 -6.44 -31.79 -4.73
N ASP A 262 -7.55 -31.10 -4.88
CA ASP A 262 -8.86 -31.60 -4.47
C ASP A 262 -9.58 -32.19 -5.68
N LYS A 263 -9.92 -33.46 -5.60
CA LYS A 263 -10.69 -34.16 -6.61
C LYS A 263 -12.19 -33.99 -6.37
N ARG A 264 -12.97 -34.11 -7.45
CA ARG A 264 -14.44 -34.02 -7.35
C ARG A 264 -15.09 -35.23 -6.67
N ASP A 265 -14.37 -36.34 -6.51
CA ASP A 265 -14.81 -37.49 -5.72
C ASP A 265 -14.64 -37.34 -4.21
N GLY A 266 -14.09 -36.19 -3.77
CA GLY A 266 -13.81 -35.85 -2.36
C GLY A 266 -12.42 -36.28 -1.89
N THR A 267 -11.61 -36.88 -2.76
CA THR A 267 -10.23 -37.26 -2.44
C THR A 267 -9.31 -36.03 -2.52
N THR A 268 -8.47 -35.83 -1.53
CA THR A 268 -7.39 -34.83 -1.54
C THR A 268 -6.04 -35.49 -1.75
N LEU A 269 -5.28 -35.00 -2.71
CA LEU A 269 -3.97 -35.52 -3.07
C LEU A 269 -2.89 -34.46 -2.91
N ILE A 270 -1.70 -34.92 -2.53
CA ILE A 270 -0.45 -34.14 -2.61
C ILE A 270 0.41 -34.74 -3.71
N LEU A 271 0.90 -33.91 -4.61
CA LEU A 271 1.87 -34.26 -5.65
C LEU A 271 3.19 -33.56 -5.33
N ASP A 272 4.24 -34.33 -5.12
CA ASP A 272 5.62 -33.85 -5.16
C ASP A 272 6.14 -33.96 -6.60
N VAL A 273 6.24 -32.83 -7.27
CA VAL A 273 6.64 -32.76 -8.68
C VAL A 273 8.09 -33.18 -8.86
N LYS A 274 8.95 -32.85 -7.90
CA LYS A 274 10.39 -33.15 -7.94
C LYS A 274 10.68 -34.62 -7.83
N ASP A 275 10.02 -35.28 -6.87
CA ASP A 275 10.22 -36.70 -6.62
C ASP A 275 9.25 -37.59 -7.45
N ASN A 276 8.37 -36.96 -8.23
CA ASN A 276 7.34 -37.64 -9.02
C ASN A 276 6.51 -38.63 -8.16
N THR A 277 6.14 -38.21 -6.97
CA THR A 277 5.36 -39.02 -6.03
C THR A 277 4.01 -38.34 -5.75
N GLN A 278 2.99 -39.17 -5.57
CA GLN A 278 1.64 -38.72 -5.26
C GLN A 278 1.06 -39.60 -4.15
N PHE A 279 0.38 -38.97 -3.20
CA PHE A 279 -0.25 -39.67 -2.08
C PHE A 279 -1.54 -38.99 -1.65
N GLU A 280 -2.48 -39.79 -1.13
CA GLU A 280 -3.73 -39.33 -0.58
C GLU A 280 -3.52 -38.81 0.84
N VAL A 281 -4.21 -37.71 1.19
CA VAL A 281 -4.19 -37.13 2.53
C VAL A 281 -5.60 -37.05 3.09
N ALA A 282 -5.73 -37.35 4.39
CA ALA A 282 -7.00 -37.28 5.14
C ALA A 282 -7.18 -35.92 5.85
N TYR A 283 -6.30 -34.96 5.61
CA TYR A 283 -6.28 -33.66 6.30
C TYR A 283 -6.80 -32.54 5.39
N SER A 284 -7.29 -31.47 6.00
CA SER A 284 -7.50 -30.21 5.28
C SER A 284 -6.17 -29.69 4.73
N ALA A 285 -6.22 -28.92 3.64
CA ALA A 285 -5.06 -28.39 2.93
C ALA A 285 -3.99 -27.82 3.89
N PRO A 286 -2.72 -28.28 3.77
CA PRO A 286 -1.63 -27.76 4.62
C PRO A 286 -1.36 -26.29 4.35
N TYR A 287 -0.81 -25.58 5.34
CA TYR A 287 -0.40 -24.17 5.18
C TYR A 287 0.88 -23.98 4.33
N GLY A 288 1.43 -25.04 3.79
CA GLY A 288 2.64 -25.08 2.99
C GLY A 288 3.73 -25.93 3.66
N PHE A 289 4.65 -26.47 2.84
CA PHE A 289 5.81 -27.18 3.34
C PHE A 289 6.94 -26.20 3.62
N SER A 290 7.58 -26.40 4.76
CA SER A 290 8.82 -25.71 5.12
C SER A 290 9.76 -26.69 5.80
N GLU A 291 10.98 -26.74 5.31
CA GLU A 291 12.02 -27.63 5.81
C GLU A 291 11.60 -29.12 5.86
N GLY A 292 10.77 -29.55 4.89
CA GLY A 292 10.30 -30.92 4.74
C GLY A 292 9.12 -31.32 5.62
N LEU A 293 8.53 -30.36 6.36
CA LEU A 293 7.34 -30.56 7.20
C LEU A 293 6.26 -29.56 6.86
N ALA A 294 5.00 -29.97 6.99
CA ALA A 294 3.85 -29.09 6.85
C ALA A 294 2.94 -29.15 8.08
N VAL A 295 2.34 -28.03 8.41
CA VAL A 295 1.30 -27.92 9.44
C VAL A 295 -0.04 -28.28 8.81
N VAL A 296 -0.77 -29.20 9.41
CA VAL A 296 -2.12 -29.57 9.01
C VAL A 296 -3.05 -29.56 10.21
N LEU A 297 -4.33 -29.20 9.98
CA LEU A 297 -5.37 -29.29 11.02
C LEU A 297 -5.96 -30.68 11.04
N ASP A 298 -5.86 -31.39 12.16
CA ASP A 298 -6.57 -32.64 12.38
C ASP A 298 -8.06 -32.34 12.59
N ALA A 299 -8.91 -32.88 11.71
CA ALA A 299 -10.34 -32.63 11.78
C ALA A 299 -11.03 -33.29 12.99
N ALA A 300 -10.40 -34.30 13.60
CA ALA A 300 -10.99 -35.06 14.69
C ALA A 300 -10.95 -34.28 16.02
N ASP A 301 -9.83 -33.62 16.33
CA ASP A 301 -9.66 -32.90 17.59
C ASP A 301 -9.47 -31.39 17.42
N GLN A 302 -9.48 -30.88 16.16
CA GLN A 302 -9.29 -29.47 15.81
C GLN A 302 -7.97 -28.91 16.30
N LYS A 303 -6.93 -29.76 16.30
CA LYS A 303 -5.57 -29.43 16.69
C LYS A 303 -4.63 -29.51 15.49
N TYR A 304 -3.54 -28.75 15.56
CA TYR A 304 -2.51 -28.74 14.51
C TYR A 304 -1.49 -29.85 14.76
N VAL A 305 -1.12 -30.56 13.71
CA VAL A 305 -0.06 -31.58 13.70
C VAL A 305 0.91 -31.32 12.57
N TYR A 306 2.09 -31.92 12.63
CA TYR A 306 3.08 -31.83 11.56
C TYR A 306 3.15 -33.14 10.78
N VAL A 307 3.08 -33.03 9.46
CA VAL A 307 3.24 -34.14 8.52
C VAL A 307 4.49 -33.97 7.66
N ASP A 308 5.08 -35.08 7.26
CA ASP A 308 6.19 -35.12 6.31
C ASP A 308 5.69 -34.98 4.85
N THR A 309 6.63 -34.90 3.90
CA THR A 309 6.31 -34.79 2.46
C THR A 309 5.60 -36.03 1.88
N LYS A 310 5.37 -37.08 2.69
CA LYS A 310 4.60 -38.29 2.35
C LYS A 310 3.23 -38.31 3.05
N GLY A 311 2.84 -37.20 3.70
CA GLY A 311 1.57 -37.09 4.43
C GLY A 311 1.52 -37.87 5.74
N LYS A 312 2.64 -38.42 6.21
CA LYS A 312 2.69 -39.14 7.47
C LYS A 312 2.93 -38.17 8.62
N VAL A 313 2.20 -38.38 9.74
CA VAL A 313 2.45 -37.62 10.96
C VAL A 313 3.91 -37.79 11.39
N ALA A 314 4.67 -36.71 11.34
CA ALA A 314 6.08 -36.65 11.67
C ALA A 314 6.33 -36.34 13.15
N ILE A 315 5.49 -35.44 13.72
CA ILE A 315 5.52 -35.07 15.13
C ILE A 315 4.22 -35.55 15.77
N PRO A 316 4.28 -36.55 16.67
CA PRO A 316 3.09 -37.16 17.26
C PRO A 316 2.54 -36.33 18.45
N LEU A 317 2.56 -35.02 18.32
CA LEU A 317 2.02 -34.05 19.27
C LEU A 317 1.07 -33.12 18.51
N SER A 318 0.02 -32.70 19.17
CA SER A 318 -0.92 -31.72 18.62
C SER A 318 -0.90 -30.42 19.41
N PHE A 319 -1.13 -29.30 18.71
CA PHE A 319 -1.05 -27.94 19.26
C PHE A 319 -2.34 -27.19 18.96
N ASP A 320 -2.65 -26.19 19.78
CA ASP A 320 -3.81 -25.32 19.54
C ASP A 320 -3.54 -24.34 18.39
N GLU A 321 -2.26 -23.94 18.23
CA GLU A 321 -1.76 -23.10 17.15
C GLU A 321 -0.40 -23.63 16.72
N ALA A 322 -0.07 -23.56 15.43
CA ALA A 322 1.24 -23.98 14.92
C ALA A 322 1.63 -23.22 13.67
N GLU A 323 2.92 -22.85 13.59
CA GLU A 323 3.54 -22.22 12.44
C GLU A 323 4.50 -23.20 11.74
N GLY A 324 4.88 -22.91 10.49
CA GLY A 324 5.88 -23.69 9.77
C GLY A 324 7.26 -23.63 10.42
N PHE A 325 8.10 -24.65 10.17
CA PHE A 325 9.48 -24.65 10.62
C PHE A 325 10.28 -23.57 9.91
N SER A 326 11.12 -22.89 10.65
CA SER A 326 12.11 -21.95 10.11
C SER A 326 13.39 -22.07 10.93
N GLU A 327 14.51 -22.28 10.25
CA GLU A 327 15.84 -22.46 10.84
C GLU A 327 15.90 -23.55 11.93
N GLY A 328 15.09 -24.60 11.72
CA GLY A 328 15.03 -25.80 12.55
C GLY A 328 14.09 -25.72 13.75
N LEU A 329 13.38 -24.60 13.94
CA LEU A 329 12.42 -24.39 15.03
C LEU A 329 11.06 -23.97 14.48
N ALA A 330 9.98 -24.35 15.17
CA ALA A 330 8.63 -23.91 14.86
C ALA A 330 7.97 -23.25 16.09
N ALA A 331 7.33 -22.13 15.89
CA ALA A 331 6.48 -21.51 16.92
C ALA A 331 5.18 -22.30 17.04
N VAL A 332 4.84 -22.72 18.24
CA VAL A 332 3.59 -23.45 18.53
C VAL A 332 2.91 -22.88 19.77
N GLY A 333 1.59 -22.86 19.73
CA GLY A 333 0.73 -22.35 20.79
C GLY A 333 0.03 -23.48 21.53
N VAL A 334 -0.09 -23.32 22.85
CA VAL A 334 -0.88 -24.19 23.72
C VAL A 334 -1.86 -23.33 24.53
N ASP A 335 -3.09 -23.76 24.59
CA ASP A 335 -4.12 -23.09 25.35
C ASP A 335 -3.96 -23.37 26.85
N LEU A 336 -3.94 -22.32 27.63
CA LEU A 336 -4.02 -22.41 29.09
C LEU A 336 -5.43 -22.84 29.52
N PRO A 337 -5.56 -23.48 30.69
CA PRO A 337 -6.86 -23.79 31.25
C PRO A 337 -7.75 -22.54 31.28
N LYS A 338 -8.97 -22.67 30.77
CA LYS A 338 -9.92 -21.57 30.70
C LYS A 338 -10.27 -21.03 32.06
N GLU A 339 -10.02 -19.77 32.34
CA GLU A 339 -10.43 -19.09 33.55
C GLU A 339 -11.94 -18.88 33.58
N GLU A 340 -12.54 -18.97 34.77
CA GLU A 340 -13.97 -18.75 34.96
C GLU A 340 -14.37 -17.32 34.57
N GLY A 341 -15.36 -17.19 33.68
CA GLY A 341 -15.84 -15.90 33.15
C GLY A 341 -15.17 -15.40 31.86
N ARG A 342 -14.12 -16.04 31.34
CA ARG A 342 -13.56 -15.74 30.01
C ARG A 342 -14.32 -16.48 28.90
N GLN A 343 -14.45 -15.81 27.72
CA GLN A 343 -15.11 -16.43 26.55
C GLN A 343 -14.21 -17.44 25.83
N SER A 344 -12.87 -17.23 25.84
CA SER A 344 -11.86 -18.10 25.19
C SER A 344 -10.72 -18.41 26.14
N ALA A 345 -10.02 -19.53 25.90
CA ALA A 345 -8.73 -19.83 26.51
C ALA A 345 -7.68 -18.78 26.12
N GLU A 346 -6.63 -18.66 26.89
CA GLU A 346 -5.48 -17.82 26.60
C GLU A 346 -4.34 -18.69 26.08
N THR A 347 -3.94 -18.47 24.84
CA THR A 347 -2.84 -19.23 24.20
C THR A 347 -1.48 -18.67 24.63
N ARG A 348 -0.51 -19.55 24.83
CA ARG A 348 0.89 -19.22 25.04
C ARG A 348 1.74 -19.93 23.98
N TYR A 349 2.67 -19.19 23.44
CA TYR A 349 3.58 -19.66 22.39
C TYR A 349 4.96 -19.96 22.95
N GLY A 350 5.52 -21.06 22.45
CA GLY A 350 6.91 -21.46 22.63
C GLY A 350 7.48 -21.97 21.30
N TYR A 351 8.62 -22.64 21.36
CA TYR A 351 9.27 -23.19 20.17
C TYR A 351 9.65 -24.65 20.37
N ILE A 352 9.38 -25.46 19.35
CA ILE A 352 9.75 -26.87 19.30
C ILE A 352 10.80 -27.14 18.23
N ASP A 353 11.57 -28.22 18.41
CA ASP A 353 12.43 -28.78 17.39
C ASP A 353 11.66 -29.73 16.46
N LYS A 354 12.31 -30.22 15.40
CA LYS A 354 11.72 -31.17 14.43
C LYS A 354 11.35 -32.56 15.00
N LYS A 355 11.71 -32.84 16.27
CA LYS A 355 11.28 -34.03 16.99
C LYS A 355 10.07 -33.76 17.89
N GLY A 356 9.60 -32.51 17.96
CA GLY A 356 8.52 -32.07 18.84
C GLY A 356 8.98 -31.76 20.29
N GLY A 357 10.28 -31.72 20.54
CA GLY A 357 10.83 -31.35 21.84
C GLY A 357 10.79 -29.83 22.05
N TRP A 358 10.33 -29.38 23.24
CA TRP A 358 10.40 -27.97 23.58
C TRP A 358 11.85 -27.50 23.67
N VAL A 359 12.21 -26.50 22.86
CA VAL A 359 13.45 -25.73 22.95
C VAL A 359 13.24 -24.49 23.79
N ILE A 360 12.07 -23.87 23.63
CA ILE A 360 11.63 -22.72 24.41
C ILE A 360 10.21 -23.00 24.86
N GLU A 361 10.02 -23.14 26.19
CA GLU A 361 8.72 -23.41 26.80
C GLU A 361 7.69 -22.30 26.48
N PRO A 362 6.37 -22.64 26.43
CA PRO A 362 5.30 -21.70 26.13
C PRO A 362 5.20 -20.61 27.19
N LYS A 363 5.54 -19.39 26.85
CA LYS A 363 5.47 -18.21 27.75
C LYS A 363 5.08 -16.92 27.06
N TYR A 364 5.25 -16.85 25.74
CA TYR A 364 4.97 -15.64 24.99
C TYR A 364 3.47 -15.53 24.64
N ARG A 365 2.99 -14.30 24.50
CA ARG A 365 1.65 -14.00 23.99
C ARG A 365 1.58 -14.25 22.47
N ASN A 366 2.64 -13.88 21.74
CA ASN A 366 2.83 -14.18 20.31
C ASN A 366 4.29 -14.53 20.06
N ALA A 367 4.53 -15.42 19.11
CA ALA A 367 5.86 -15.82 18.66
C ALA A 367 5.86 -15.99 17.14
N TYR A 368 6.91 -15.53 16.49
CA TYR A 368 7.05 -15.54 15.03
C TYR A 368 8.22 -16.44 14.60
N ALA A 369 8.27 -16.77 13.31
CA ALA A 369 9.33 -17.60 12.75
C ALA A 369 10.74 -17.02 12.98
N PHE A 370 11.73 -17.89 13.15
CA PHE A 370 13.13 -17.49 13.18
C PHE A 370 13.59 -17.03 11.80
N GLN A 371 14.33 -15.93 11.74
CA GLN A 371 14.98 -15.40 10.57
C GLN A 371 16.33 -14.81 10.97
N ASP A 372 17.40 -15.19 10.27
CA ASP A 372 18.79 -14.77 10.56
C ASP A 372 19.19 -14.99 12.04
N GLY A 373 18.72 -16.10 12.62
CA GLY A 373 19.01 -16.52 14.01
C GLY A 373 18.21 -15.82 15.07
N LEU A 374 17.27 -14.93 14.72
CA LEU A 374 16.43 -14.16 15.64
C LEU A 374 14.94 -14.43 15.39
N ALA A 375 14.15 -14.44 16.46
CA ALA A 375 12.69 -14.50 16.38
C ALA A 375 12.06 -13.34 17.14
N LYS A 376 11.10 -12.68 16.52
CA LYS A 376 10.26 -11.67 17.15
C LYS A 376 9.28 -12.34 18.11
N VAL A 377 9.17 -11.83 19.33
CA VAL A 377 8.21 -12.31 20.34
C VAL A 377 7.52 -11.16 21.05
N GLU A 378 6.32 -11.42 21.55
CA GLU A 378 5.52 -10.48 22.34
C GLU A 378 5.24 -11.10 23.72
N ASP A 379 5.49 -10.34 24.81
CA ASP A 379 5.16 -10.75 26.15
C ASP A 379 3.68 -10.50 26.50
N THR A 380 3.29 -10.89 27.71
CA THR A 380 1.92 -10.70 28.24
C THR A 380 1.52 -9.23 28.38
N ASP A 381 2.49 -8.33 28.55
CA ASP A 381 2.30 -6.88 28.63
C ASP A 381 2.28 -6.19 27.27
N ARG A 382 2.30 -6.99 26.17
CA ARG A 382 2.37 -6.52 24.78
C ARG A 382 3.64 -5.72 24.47
N ASN A 383 4.74 -6.08 25.13
CA ASN A 383 6.04 -5.59 24.73
C ASN A 383 6.66 -6.56 23.72
N ILE A 384 7.27 -6.01 22.69
CA ILE A 384 7.90 -6.76 21.60
C ILE A 384 9.42 -6.62 21.71
N GLY A 385 10.11 -7.71 21.44
CA GLY A 385 11.57 -7.81 21.34
C GLY A 385 11.97 -8.98 20.45
N TYR A 386 13.23 -9.33 20.49
CA TYR A 386 13.79 -10.47 19.75
C TYR A 386 14.59 -11.37 20.65
N ILE A 387 14.47 -12.67 20.40
CA ILE A 387 15.20 -13.73 21.08
C ILE A 387 16.07 -14.51 20.11
N ASP A 388 17.15 -15.12 20.61
CA ASP A 388 17.92 -16.11 19.88
C ASP A 388 17.27 -17.52 20.02
N LYS A 389 17.84 -18.50 19.31
CA LYS A 389 17.35 -19.90 19.31
C LYS A 389 17.39 -20.59 20.67
N THR A 390 18.07 -20.02 21.68
CA THR A 390 18.09 -20.53 23.04
C THR A 390 17.00 -19.91 23.92
N GLY A 391 16.25 -18.93 23.40
CA GLY A 391 15.26 -18.16 24.12
C GLY A 391 15.82 -17.00 24.93
N LYS A 392 17.11 -16.67 24.74
CA LYS A 392 17.74 -15.49 25.35
C LYS A 392 17.33 -14.22 24.60
N GLU A 393 16.91 -13.21 25.34
CA GLU A 393 16.65 -11.89 24.77
C GLU A 393 17.93 -11.28 24.18
N VAL A 394 17.89 -11.00 22.87
CA VAL A 394 18.91 -10.22 22.17
C VAL A 394 18.47 -8.76 22.12
N ILE A 395 17.21 -8.53 21.80
CA ILE A 395 16.57 -7.22 21.87
C ILE A 395 15.52 -7.27 22.98
N PRO A 396 15.65 -6.47 24.04
CA PRO A 396 14.75 -6.50 25.18
C PRO A 396 13.28 -6.30 24.82
N LEU A 397 12.37 -7.03 25.50
CA LEU A 397 10.93 -6.90 25.37
C LEU A 397 10.45 -5.58 26.00
N ARG A 398 10.58 -4.48 25.25
CA ARG A 398 10.22 -3.15 25.72
C ARG A 398 9.52 -2.27 24.69
N TYR A 399 9.56 -2.67 23.43
CA TYR A 399 9.00 -1.89 22.34
C TYR A 399 7.51 -2.16 22.14
N ARG A 400 6.76 -1.20 21.60
CA ARG A 400 5.34 -1.38 21.27
C ARG A 400 5.13 -1.93 19.86
N LYS A 401 6.11 -1.78 18.98
CA LYS A 401 6.12 -2.28 17.62
C LYS A 401 7.56 -2.31 17.11
N ILE A 402 7.92 -3.36 16.36
CA ILE A 402 9.20 -3.48 15.67
C ILE A 402 8.90 -4.10 14.31
N THR A 403 9.51 -3.57 13.22
CA THR A 403 9.50 -4.23 11.90
C THR A 403 10.36 -5.48 11.91
N ASP A 404 10.25 -6.29 10.88
CA ASP A 404 11.27 -7.28 10.61
C ASP A 404 12.58 -6.58 10.21
N PHE A 405 13.70 -7.30 10.34
CA PHE A 405 15.00 -6.77 9.98
C PHE A 405 15.16 -6.75 8.46
N TRP A 406 15.65 -5.62 7.95
CA TRP A 406 16.07 -5.45 6.57
C TRP A 406 17.49 -4.89 6.56
N ASN A 407 18.42 -5.59 5.88
CA ASN A 407 19.85 -5.21 5.84
C ASN A 407 20.43 -4.94 7.23
N GLY A 408 20.07 -5.78 8.22
CA GLY A 408 20.56 -5.68 9.58
C GLY A 408 20.00 -4.52 10.41
N LYS A 409 18.92 -3.87 9.95
CA LYS A 409 18.28 -2.74 10.63
C LYS A 409 16.76 -2.96 10.75
N ALA A 410 16.15 -2.42 11.80
CA ALA A 410 14.71 -2.45 12.00
C ALA A 410 14.22 -1.11 12.58
N PHE A 411 12.99 -0.75 12.25
CA PHE A 411 12.30 0.35 12.94
C PHE A 411 11.63 -0.17 14.20
N ALA A 412 11.76 0.58 15.27
CA ALA A 412 11.15 0.24 16.56
C ALA A 412 10.40 1.44 17.15
N ARG A 413 9.23 1.21 17.73
CA ARG A 413 8.45 2.22 18.45
C ARG A 413 8.64 2.06 19.94
N GLU A 414 9.18 3.09 20.58
CA GLU A 414 9.31 3.15 22.02
C GLU A 414 7.97 3.45 22.70
N LYS A 415 7.88 3.20 24.02
CA LYS A 415 6.70 3.57 24.83
C LYS A 415 6.42 5.07 24.81
N SER A 416 7.42 5.90 24.59
CA SER A 416 7.30 7.36 24.39
C SER A 416 6.52 7.74 23.11
N GLY A 417 6.37 6.79 22.18
CA GLY A 417 5.83 7.03 20.84
C GLY A 417 6.91 7.38 19.80
N GLU A 418 8.17 7.55 20.20
CA GLU A 418 9.26 7.78 19.27
C GLU A 418 9.50 6.56 18.37
N VAL A 419 9.68 6.77 17.07
CA VAL A 419 10.15 5.74 16.12
C VAL A 419 11.65 5.93 15.93
N ILE A 420 12.39 4.86 16.19
CA ILE A 420 13.83 4.80 16.08
C ILE A 420 14.27 3.71 15.12
N LEU A 421 15.44 3.86 14.53
CA LEU A 421 16.12 2.80 13.81
C LEU A 421 17.09 2.10 14.76
N ILE A 422 17.06 0.77 14.79
CA ILE A 422 17.93 -0.08 15.61
C ILE A 422 18.71 -1.05 14.73
N ASP A 423 19.84 -1.55 15.21
CA ASP A 423 20.56 -2.69 14.63
C ASP A 423 20.11 -4.02 15.26
N THR A 424 20.69 -5.14 14.78
CA THR A 424 20.38 -6.51 15.26
C THR A 424 20.73 -6.77 16.72
N THR A 425 21.46 -5.88 17.37
CA THR A 425 21.76 -5.92 18.83
C THR A 425 20.77 -5.10 19.65
N GLY A 426 19.83 -4.40 19.00
CA GLY A 426 18.90 -3.47 19.62
C GLY A 426 19.49 -2.12 19.97
N LYS A 427 20.71 -1.80 19.48
CA LYS A 427 21.34 -0.49 19.65
C LYS A 427 20.62 0.53 18.77
N LYS A 428 20.20 1.64 19.37
CA LYS A 428 19.64 2.79 18.65
C LYS A 428 20.69 3.39 17.71
N LEU A 429 20.38 3.43 16.44
CA LEU A 429 21.20 4.06 15.39
C LEU A 429 20.82 5.52 15.22
N LYS A 430 19.51 5.81 15.10
CA LYS A 430 18.97 7.18 14.99
C LYS A 430 17.51 7.26 15.36
N SER A 431 17.03 8.47 15.62
CA SER A 431 15.60 8.80 15.70
C SER A 431 15.07 9.09 14.30
N ILE A 432 13.88 8.56 13.98
CA ILE A 432 13.22 8.73 12.68
C ILE A 432 12.12 9.77 12.81
N ILE A 433 11.24 9.61 13.81
CA ILE A 433 10.15 10.53 14.07
C ILE A 433 9.89 10.61 15.58
N THR A 434 9.65 11.82 16.09
CA THR A 434 9.27 12.01 17.47
C THR A 434 7.77 11.79 17.65
N GLY A 435 7.36 11.15 18.77
CA GLY A 435 6.00 10.71 18.98
C GLY A 435 4.92 11.79 19.05
N LYS A 436 5.29 13.09 19.05
CA LYS A 436 4.37 14.23 19.25
C LYS A 436 3.27 14.34 18.16
N TYR A 437 3.58 13.93 16.93
CA TYR A 437 2.73 14.10 15.76
C TYR A 437 2.22 12.77 15.18
N MET A 438 2.74 11.64 15.65
CA MET A 438 2.44 10.34 15.06
C MET A 438 1.12 9.79 15.59
N VAL A 439 0.23 9.39 14.67
CA VAL A 439 -1.01 8.68 14.99
C VAL A 439 -0.77 7.19 14.93
N ASP A 440 -0.23 6.69 13.82
CA ASP A 440 0.10 5.28 13.62
C ASP A 440 1.23 5.13 12.59
N TRP A 441 1.77 3.90 12.48
CA TRP A 441 2.70 3.54 11.44
C TRP A 441 2.51 2.08 11.03
N VAL A 442 2.84 1.77 9.78
CA VAL A 442 2.70 0.45 9.20
C VAL A 442 4.05 0.01 8.64
N ASP A 443 4.44 -1.22 8.95
CA ASP A 443 5.51 -1.91 8.24
C ASP A 443 5.02 -2.27 6.85
N CYS A 444 5.70 -1.73 5.85
CA CYS A 444 5.36 -1.94 4.45
C CYS A 444 6.24 -3.02 3.80
N GLY A 445 7.14 -3.63 4.57
CA GLY A 445 8.15 -4.58 4.08
C GLY A 445 9.37 -3.90 3.48
N ASN A 446 10.43 -4.70 3.24
CA ASN A 446 11.68 -4.28 2.59
C ASN A 446 12.32 -3.03 3.23
N GLY A 447 12.26 -2.93 4.56
CA GLY A 447 12.84 -1.80 5.28
C GLY A 447 12.11 -0.47 5.07
N ILE A 448 10.87 -0.49 4.58
CA ILE A 448 10.03 0.70 4.38
C ILE A 448 8.93 0.72 5.43
N ILE A 449 8.74 1.87 6.05
CA ILE A 449 7.55 2.14 6.88
C ILE A 449 6.75 3.30 6.31
N SER A 450 5.43 3.23 6.43
CA SER A 450 4.54 4.38 6.28
C SER A 450 4.11 4.88 7.64
N VAL A 451 4.09 6.18 7.83
CA VAL A 451 3.75 6.82 9.10
C VAL A 451 2.64 7.83 8.87
N ASP A 452 1.52 7.66 9.57
CA ASP A 452 0.44 8.64 9.59
C ASP A 452 0.74 9.67 10.69
N VAL A 453 0.91 10.91 10.28
CA VAL A 453 1.19 12.03 11.16
C VAL A 453 0.09 13.09 11.08
N THR A 454 -0.09 13.84 12.17
CA THR A 454 -1.07 14.93 12.23
C THR A 454 -0.41 16.24 12.62
N GLU A 455 -0.98 17.33 12.12
CA GLU A 455 -0.61 18.68 12.53
C GLU A 455 -1.87 19.52 12.74
N GLN A 456 -1.89 20.30 13.82
CA GLN A 456 -2.90 21.33 13.99
C GLN A 456 -2.56 22.51 13.08
N VAL A 457 -3.21 22.62 11.94
CA VAL A 457 -2.95 23.65 10.93
C VAL A 457 -3.66 24.96 11.21
N ALA A 458 -4.78 24.91 11.96
CA ALA A 458 -5.54 26.07 12.44
C ALA A 458 -6.25 25.72 13.76
N PRO A 459 -6.76 26.70 14.51
CA PRO A 459 -7.54 26.45 15.72
C PRO A 459 -8.71 25.49 15.46
N GLY A 460 -8.70 24.34 16.15
CA GLY A 460 -9.72 23.27 16.02
C GLY A 460 -9.63 22.46 14.72
N ARG A 461 -8.62 22.67 13.88
CA ARG A 461 -8.43 21.95 12.62
C ARG A 461 -7.11 21.18 12.63
N VAL A 462 -7.23 19.86 12.46
CA VAL A 462 -6.09 18.90 12.38
C VAL A 462 -6.10 18.27 11.00
N GLU A 463 -4.96 18.27 10.33
CA GLU A 463 -4.76 17.60 9.05
C GLU A 463 -3.86 16.38 9.19
N TYR A 464 -4.04 15.42 8.29
CA TYR A 464 -3.30 14.16 8.26
C TYR A 464 -2.44 14.09 7.03
N VAL A 465 -1.22 13.56 7.18
CA VAL A 465 -0.35 13.24 6.05
C VAL A 465 0.30 11.88 6.26
N LYS A 466 0.39 11.09 5.19
CA LYS A 466 1.13 9.83 5.17
C LYS A 466 2.53 10.06 4.63
N LEU A 467 3.53 9.77 5.43
CA LEU A 467 4.94 9.87 5.07
C LEU A 467 5.56 8.48 4.95
N TYR A 468 6.55 8.33 4.09
CA TYR A 468 7.29 7.09 3.90
C TYR A 468 8.75 7.28 4.30
N PHE A 469 9.32 6.27 4.94
CA PHE A 469 10.71 6.29 5.41
C PHE A 469 11.39 4.96 5.10
N ASP A 470 12.66 5.03 4.73
CA ASP A 470 13.61 3.93 4.74
C ASP A 470 14.67 4.13 5.82
N GLU A 471 15.69 3.27 5.86
CA GLU A 471 16.78 3.36 6.84
C GLU A 471 17.63 4.64 6.68
N ASN A 472 17.55 5.33 5.55
CA ASN A 472 18.27 6.58 5.29
C ASN A 472 17.45 7.82 5.68
N GLY A 473 16.12 7.72 5.66
CA GLY A 473 15.23 8.81 6.04
C GLY A 473 13.93 8.79 5.25
N ARG A 474 13.37 9.97 5.01
CA ARG A 474 12.13 10.16 4.27
C ARG A 474 12.35 9.90 2.77
N ILE A 475 11.44 9.15 2.16
CA ILE A 475 11.43 8.86 0.72
C ILE A 475 10.12 9.32 0.08
N SER A 476 10.09 9.44 -1.24
CA SER A 476 8.87 9.74 -1.97
C SER A 476 7.87 8.59 -1.89
N LYS A 477 6.59 8.88 -2.08
CA LYS A 477 5.54 7.87 -2.18
C LYS A 477 5.80 6.93 -3.36
N GLU A 478 6.26 7.47 -4.49
CA GLU A 478 6.52 6.69 -5.70
C GLU A 478 7.73 5.78 -5.54
N ASP A 479 8.81 6.23 -4.88
CA ASP A 479 9.92 5.35 -4.55
C ASP A 479 9.51 4.27 -3.56
N ALA A 480 8.66 4.57 -2.57
CA ALA A 480 8.12 3.58 -1.66
C ALA A 480 7.33 2.50 -2.42
N ARG A 481 6.51 2.84 -3.43
CA ARG A 481 5.67 1.90 -4.18
C ARG A 481 6.45 0.74 -4.81
N TRP A 482 7.57 1.02 -5.48
CA TRP A 482 8.34 -0.07 -6.09
C TRP A 482 9.30 -0.72 -5.10
N ARG A 483 9.91 0.03 -4.17
CA ARG A 483 10.84 -0.53 -3.17
C ARG A 483 10.18 -1.53 -2.24
N MET A 484 8.91 -1.33 -1.85
CA MET A 484 8.12 -2.28 -1.07
C MET A 484 7.91 -3.63 -1.79
N ARG A 485 8.07 -3.67 -3.12
CA ARG A 485 7.90 -4.86 -3.95
C ARG A 485 9.21 -5.49 -4.39
N LEU A 486 10.34 -5.02 -3.87
CA LEU A 486 11.63 -5.65 -4.17
C LEU A 486 11.62 -7.13 -3.72
N SER A 487 11.87 -8.00 -4.65
CA SER A 487 12.06 -9.43 -4.44
C SER A 487 13.22 -9.88 -5.31
N GLU A 488 14.18 -10.58 -4.74
CA GLU A 488 15.41 -11.00 -5.43
C GLU A 488 16.16 -9.82 -6.10
N GLY A 489 16.13 -8.63 -5.46
CA GLY A 489 16.79 -7.41 -5.97
C GLY A 489 16.05 -6.67 -7.08
N LEU A 490 14.88 -7.16 -7.52
CA LEU A 490 14.06 -6.55 -8.57
C LEU A 490 12.64 -6.28 -8.10
N ALA A 491 12.04 -5.19 -8.58
CA ALA A 491 10.64 -4.85 -8.34
C ALA A 491 9.89 -4.61 -9.63
N PRO A 492 8.69 -5.16 -9.83
CA PRO A 492 7.84 -4.78 -10.93
C PRO A 492 7.36 -3.34 -10.74
N TYR A 493 7.55 -2.52 -11.74
CA TYR A 493 7.13 -1.12 -11.73
C TYR A 493 6.44 -0.73 -13.02
N GLN A 494 5.41 0.09 -12.92
CA GLN A 494 4.66 0.57 -14.08
C GLN A 494 5.21 1.92 -14.54
N ASP A 495 5.65 2.01 -15.77
CA ASP A 495 6.05 3.27 -16.40
C ASP A 495 4.80 4.15 -16.63
N GLU A 496 4.79 5.33 -16.04
CA GLU A 496 3.66 6.27 -16.09
C GLU A 496 3.34 6.76 -17.51
N LYS A 497 4.34 6.80 -18.40
CA LYS A 497 4.15 7.29 -19.77
C LYS A 497 3.48 6.26 -20.66
N THR A 498 3.89 5.01 -20.54
CA THR A 498 3.41 3.91 -21.40
C THR A 498 2.32 3.08 -20.76
N GLY A 499 2.19 3.13 -19.42
CA GLY A 499 1.32 2.27 -18.64
C GLY A 499 1.79 0.80 -18.61
N LYS A 500 3.00 0.51 -19.12
CA LYS A 500 3.55 -0.84 -19.16
C LYS A 500 4.43 -1.13 -17.95
N TYR A 501 4.46 -2.39 -17.53
CA TYR A 501 5.33 -2.89 -16.49
C TYR A 501 6.67 -3.35 -17.05
N GLY A 502 7.71 -3.09 -16.31
CA GLY A 502 9.04 -3.67 -16.42
C GLY A 502 9.57 -3.96 -15.03
N TYR A 503 10.87 -4.11 -14.88
CA TYR A 503 11.49 -4.35 -13.57
C TYR A 503 12.61 -3.37 -13.30
N VAL A 504 12.60 -2.81 -12.10
CA VAL A 504 13.62 -1.88 -11.59
C VAL A 504 14.47 -2.57 -10.52
N GLY A 505 15.76 -2.25 -10.50
CA GLY A 505 16.70 -2.70 -9.48
C GLY A 505 16.63 -1.84 -8.21
N GLU A 506 17.40 -2.22 -7.20
CA GLU A 506 17.46 -1.54 -5.88
C GLU A 506 17.87 -0.06 -5.97
N ASP A 507 18.57 0.33 -7.02
CA ASP A 507 19.00 1.72 -7.28
C ASP A 507 17.99 2.54 -8.09
N GLY A 508 16.82 1.96 -8.41
CA GLY A 508 15.77 2.58 -9.20
C GLY A 508 16.08 2.64 -10.70
N THR A 509 17.01 1.82 -11.21
CA THR A 509 17.23 1.72 -12.66
C THR A 509 16.38 0.61 -13.27
N TRP A 510 15.89 0.84 -14.49
CA TRP A 510 15.27 -0.22 -15.26
C TRP A 510 16.29 -1.30 -15.58
N VAL A 511 16.03 -2.51 -15.10
CA VAL A 511 16.80 -3.72 -15.46
C VAL A 511 16.10 -4.43 -16.61
N ILE A 512 14.78 -4.57 -16.55
CA ILE A 512 13.97 -5.08 -17.66
C ILE A 512 13.04 -3.97 -18.15
N ALA A 513 13.08 -3.70 -19.44
CA ALA A 513 12.30 -2.62 -20.07
C ALA A 513 10.79 -2.77 -19.84
N PRO A 514 10.04 -1.66 -19.66
CA PRO A 514 8.60 -1.68 -19.44
C PRO A 514 7.83 -2.03 -20.71
N THR A 515 7.56 -3.32 -20.93
CA THR A 515 6.91 -3.85 -22.13
C THR A 515 5.69 -4.71 -21.85
N PHE A 516 5.41 -5.04 -20.57
CA PHE A 516 4.33 -5.93 -20.17
C PHE A 516 3.08 -5.17 -19.76
N ASP A 517 1.91 -5.78 -19.91
CA ASP A 517 0.64 -5.24 -19.37
C ASP A 517 0.42 -5.60 -17.91
N PHE A 518 1.09 -6.67 -17.46
CA PHE A 518 1.07 -7.13 -16.07
C PHE A 518 2.41 -7.78 -15.71
N ALA A 519 2.83 -7.63 -14.44
CA ALA A 519 4.04 -8.25 -13.91
C ALA A 519 3.88 -8.58 -12.42
N ARG A 520 4.32 -9.79 -12.02
CA ARG A 520 4.42 -10.23 -10.62
C ARG A 520 5.85 -10.05 -10.12
N ASP A 521 6.02 -10.16 -8.80
CA ASP A 521 7.33 -10.14 -8.15
C ASP A 521 8.15 -11.36 -8.57
N PHE A 522 9.48 -11.26 -8.56
CA PHE A 522 10.37 -12.38 -8.79
C PHE A 522 10.28 -13.39 -7.63
N LYS A 523 10.32 -14.65 -7.97
CA LYS A 523 10.39 -15.76 -7.02
C LYS A 523 11.10 -16.92 -7.66
N ASP A 524 12.10 -17.47 -6.98
CA ASP A 524 12.92 -18.60 -7.44
C ASP A 524 13.54 -18.35 -8.84
N GLY A 525 14.02 -17.11 -9.08
CA GLY A 525 14.66 -16.73 -10.35
C GLY A 525 13.70 -16.41 -11.50
N TYR A 526 12.37 -16.40 -11.28
CA TYR A 526 11.38 -16.15 -12.32
C TYR A 526 10.30 -15.17 -11.88
N ALA A 527 9.76 -14.42 -12.83
CA ALA A 527 8.58 -13.61 -12.61
C ALA A 527 7.53 -13.86 -13.69
N VAL A 528 6.27 -13.97 -13.30
CA VAL A 528 5.15 -14.14 -14.22
C VAL A 528 4.76 -12.80 -14.81
N VAL A 529 4.62 -12.76 -16.13
CA VAL A 529 4.24 -11.56 -16.89
C VAL A 529 3.14 -11.86 -17.89
N SER A 530 2.41 -10.81 -18.32
CA SER A 530 1.49 -10.96 -19.44
C SER A 530 1.53 -9.78 -20.41
N LYS A 531 1.08 -10.02 -21.64
CA LYS A 531 0.84 -9.01 -22.67
C LYS A 531 -0.54 -9.19 -23.28
N LYS A 532 -1.23 -8.08 -23.49
CA LYS A 532 -2.41 -8.02 -24.34
C LYS A 532 -1.98 -8.03 -25.81
N VAL A 533 -2.63 -8.86 -26.59
CA VAL A 533 -2.39 -9.00 -28.04
C VAL A 533 -3.71 -8.95 -28.78
N THR A 534 -3.67 -8.47 -30.01
CA THR A 534 -4.83 -8.55 -30.90
C THR A 534 -4.64 -9.76 -31.81
N LEU A 535 -5.50 -10.74 -31.69
CA LEU A 535 -5.48 -11.94 -32.52
C LEU A 535 -5.83 -11.63 -33.99
N ALA A 536 -5.51 -12.56 -34.89
CA ALA A 536 -5.79 -12.41 -36.32
C ALA A 536 -7.28 -12.21 -36.65
N ASN A 537 -8.19 -12.63 -35.76
CA ASN A 537 -9.63 -12.40 -35.85
C ASN A 537 -10.11 -11.05 -35.30
N GLY A 538 -9.18 -10.17 -34.84
CA GLY A 538 -9.48 -8.86 -34.28
C GLY A 538 -9.92 -8.86 -32.80
N LYS A 539 -10.00 -10.03 -32.14
CA LYS A 539 -10.26 -10.10 -30.70
C LYS A 539 -8.99 -9.77 -29.89
N GLU A 540 -9.17 -9.11 -28.77
CA GLU A 540 -8.10 -8.96 -27.77
C GLU A 540 -7.96 -10.26 -26.96
N ASP A 541 -6.72 -10.64 -26.68
CA ASP A 541 -6.37 -11.78 -25.85
C ASP A 541 -5.20 -11.44 -24.93
N VAL A 542 -4.94 -12.25 -23.92
CA VAL A 542 -3.84 -12.08 -22.96
C VAL A 542 -2.90 -13.27 -23.05
N GLN A 543 -1.67 -13.01 -23.44
CA GLN A 543 -0.63 -14.02 -23.44
C GLN A 543 0.17 -13.98 -22.14
N TRP A 544 0.27 -15.13 -21.48
CA TRP A 544 1.02 -15.33 -20.24
C TRP A 544 2.34 -16.04 -20.49
N GLY A 545 3.35 -15.69 -19.69
CA GLY A 545 4.66 -16.31 -19.70
C GLY A 545 5.45 -15.97 -18.45
N THR A 546 6.70 -16.41 -18.41
CA THR A 546 7.62 -16.03 -17.32
C THR A 546 8.89 -15.40 -17.89
N VAL A 547 9.45 -14.46 -17.16
CA VAL A 547 10.77 -13.90 -17.43
C VAL A 547 11.78 -14.46 -16.43
N CYS A 548 13.00 -14.72 -16.89
CA CYS A 548 14.11 -15.14 -16.06
C CYS A 548 14.70 -13.92 -15.35
N HIS A 549 15.19 -14.14 -14.13
CA HIS A 549 16.02 -13.15 -13.46
C HIS A 549 17.30 -12.95 -14.29
N PRO A 550 17.70 -11.71 -14.61
CA PRO A 550 18.80 -11.45 -15.52
C PRO A 550 20.21 -11.74 -14.93
N ILE A 551 20.32 -12.14 -13.67
CA ILE A 551 21.59 -12.36 -12.96
C ILE A 551 21.65 -13.78 -12.44
#